data_58a09726a28c9a4ef7b4db1ffdbc5931
#
_entry.id   58a09726a28c9a4ef7b4db1ffdbc5931
#
_cell.length_a   1.000
_cell.length_b   1.000
_cell.length_c   1.000
_cell.angle_alpha   90.00
_cell.angle_beta   90.00
_cell.angle_gamma   90.00
#
_symmetry.space_group_name_H-M   'P 1'
#
loop_
_entity.id
_entity.type
_entity.pdbx_description
1 polymer ?
#
loop_
_entity_poly.entity_id
_entity_poly.type
_entity_poly.pdbx_seq_one_letter_code
_entity_poly.pdbx_strand_id
1 'polypeptide(L)'
;MARTSTGPAGVLALALVAVLAAIGWLLWPGEALPTYRPAQATVVQGAECGGSEARDVVRLEFGGRPAVAELDGCGHRPGEVLAVEVPQPAPAGKLTVRLAGTGVSVESITQRRLAAVLTVLAGAAGAVLAWRVRSPKLG
;
A
#
# COMPACT_ATOMS: atom_id res chain seq x y z
N MET A 1 -33.76 12.11 23.34
CA MET A 1 -33.18 11.57 22.11
C MET A 1 -33.78 12.32 20.94
N ALA A 2 -33.08 13.32 20.42
CA ALA A 2 -33.55 14.13 19.29
C ALA A 2 -33.46 13.29 18.01
N ARG A 3 -34.61 12.89 17.46
CA ARG A 3 -34.69 12.36 16.08
C ARG A 3 -34.44 13.55 15.15
N THR A 4 -33.22 13.69 14.67
CA THR A 4 -32.94 14.56 13.53
C THR A 4 -33.61 13.94 12.31
N SER A 5 -34.79 14.46 11.96
CA SER A 5 -35.45 14.16 10.71
C SER A 5 -34.58 14.74 9.60
N THR A 6 -33.71 13.91 9.05
CA THR A 6 -32.85 14.27 7.92
C THR A 6 -33.75 14.33 6.69
N GLY A 7 -34.25 15.52 6.37
CA GLY A 7 -35.04 15.75 5.15
C GLY A 7 -34.20 15.46 3.89
N PRO A 8 -34.81 15.46 2.70
CA PRO A 8 -34.12 15.14 1.44
C PRO A 8 -32.86 15.97 1.18
N ALA A 9 -32.86 17.22 1.63
CA ALA A 9 -31.69 18.09 1.55
C ALA A 9 -30.52 17.60 2.41
N GLY A 10 -30.81 17.04 3.59
CA GLY A 10 -29.75 16.51 4.47
C GLY A 10 -29.10 15.24 3.93
N VAL A 11 -29.86 14.37 3.29
CA VAL A 11 -29.32 13.15 2.65
C VAL A 11 -28.42 13.52 1.46
N LEU A 12 -28.85 14.49 0.64
CA LEU A 12 -28.05 15.00 -0.47
C LEU A 12 -26.75 15.67 0.02
N ALA A 13 -26.82 16.45 1.08
CA ALA A 13 -25.65 17.09 1.67
C ALA A 13 -24.64 16.05 2.19
N LEU A 14 -25.08 15.02 2.89
CA LEU A 14 -24.23 13.94 3.38
C LEU A 14 -23.58 13.15 2.23
N ALA A 15 -24.33 12.86 1.17
CA ALA A 15 -23.81 12.18 -0.01
C ALA A 15 -22.72 13.04 -0.69
N LEU A 16 -22.93 14.34 -0.81
CA LEU A 16 -21.95 15.26 -1.40
C LEU A 16 -20.66 15.33 -0.56
N VAL A 17 -20.79 15.42 0.76
CA VAL A 17 -19.64 15.41 1.68
C VAL A 17 -18.86 14.10 1.55
N ALA A 18 -19.54 12.97 1.49
CA ALA A 18 -18.88 11.67 1.32
C ALA A 18 -18.11 11.56 -0.01
N VAL A 19 -18.69 12.09 -1.10
CA VAL A 19 -18.03 12.13 -2.41
C VAL A 19 -16.80 13.04 -2.38
N LEU A 20 -16.93 14.24 -1.81
CA LEU A 20 -15.81 15.17 -1.69
C LEU A 20 -14.69 14.61 -0.80
N ALA A 21 -15.03 13.95 0.30
CA ALA A 21 -14.06 13.28 1.15
C ALA A 21 -13.33 12.15 0.42
N ALA A 22 -14.04 11.36 -0.37
CA ALA A 22 -13.45 10.29 -1.17
C ALA A 22 -12.49 10.83 -2.25
N ILE A 23 -12.89 11.91 -2.92
CA ILE A 23 -12.03 12.60 -3.90
C ILE A 23 -10.80 13.21 -3.20
N GLY A 24 -10.97 13.87 -2.07
CA GLY A 24 -9.87 14.43 -1.29
C GLY A 24 -8.88 13.35 -0.85
N TRP A 25 -9.36 12.20 -0.41
CA TRP A 25 -8.51 11.07 -0.03
C TRP A 25 -7.79 10.43 -1.24
N LEU A 26 -8.41 10.40 -2.40
CA LEU A 26 -7.80 9.91 -3.64
C LEU A 26 -6.69 10.86 -4.14
N LEU A 27 -6.92 12.17 -4.03
CA LEU A 27 -5.97 13.21 -4.46
C LEU A 27 -4.91 13.50 -3.40
N TRP A 28 -5.07 12.97 -2.18
CA TRP A 28 -4.05 13.15 -1.14
C TRP A 28 -2.73 12.54 -1.60
N PRO A 29 -1.66 13.33 -1.73
CA PRO A 29 -0.35 12.79 -2.05
C PRO A 29 0.05 11.88 -0.90
N GLY A 30 -0.11 10.57 -1.09
CA GLY A 30 0.41 9.59 -0.15
C GLY A 30 1.91 9.80 0.02
N GLU A 31 2.46 9.33 1.13
CA GLU A 31 3.91 9.29 1.33
C GLU A 31 4.56 8.72 0.07
N ALA A 32 5.58 9.43 -0.42
CA ALA A 32 6.31 9.01 -1.60
C ALA A 32 6.85 7.59 -1.32
N LEU A 33 6.31 6.62 -2.05
CA LEU A 33 6.78 5.24 -1.92
C LEU A 33 8.27 5.22 -2.28
N PRO A 34 9.10 4.54 -1.48
CA PRO A 34 10.49 4.40 -1.81
C PRO A 34 10.62 3.77 -3.21
N THR A 35 11.39 4.41 -4.05
CA THR A 35 11.74 3.86 -5.35
C THR A 35 12.75 2.74 -5.11
N TYR A 36 12.59 1.60 -5.77
CA TYR A 36 13.50 0.48 -5.64
C TYR A 36 14.32 0.33 -6.92
N ARG A 37 15.61 0.03 -6.78
CA ARG A 37 16.51 -0.30 -7.89
C ARG A 37 16.84 -1.78 -7.87
N PRO A 38 16.70 -2.48 -9.00
CA PRO A 38 17.12 -3.86 -9.10
C PRO A 38 18.66 -3.94 -9.01
N ALA A 39 19.15 -4.92 -8.27
CA ALA A 39 20.56 -5.24 -8.13
C ALA A 39 20.75 -6.76 -7.98
N GLN A 40 21.98 -7.24 -8.14
CA GLN A 40 22.34 -8.60 -7.78
C GLN A 40 23.10 -8.59 -6.47
N ALA A 41 22.77 -9.52 -5.61
CA ALA A 41 23.44 -9.68 -4.32
C ALA A 41 23.87 -11.13 -4.12
N THR A 42 25.00 -11.33 -3.49
CA THR A 42 25.50 -12.66 -3.13
C THR A 42 25.30 -12.86 -1.63
N VAL A 43 24.68 -13.96 -1.24
CA VAL A 43 24.52 -14.33 0.16
C VAL A 43 25.89 -14.63 0.78
N VAL A 44 26.22 -13.90 1.83
CA VAL A 44 27.46 -14.10 2.60
C VAL A 44 27.21 -14.98 3.81
N GLN A 45 26.06 -14.78 4.46
CA GLN A 45 25.64 -15.54 5.63
C GLN A 45 24.15 -15.80 5.55
N GLY A 46 23.76 -17.06 5.52
CA GLY A 46 22.38 -17.49 5.60
C GLY A 46 21.92 -17.62 7.04
N ALA A 47 20.70 -17.23 7.33
CA ALA A 47 20.05 -17.43 8.62
C ALA A 47 19.00 -18.53 8.52
N GLU A 48 18.88 -19.35 9.57
CA GLU A 48 17.81 -20.34 9.67
C GLU A 48 16.46 -19.63 9.91
N CYS A 49 15.48 -19.99 9.11
CA CYS A 49 14.13 -19.45 9.25
C CYS A 49 13.43 -20.05 10.46
N GLY A 50 13.11 -19.25 11.44
CA GLY A 50 12.42 -19.70 12.65
C GLY A 50 12.25 -18.61 13.70
N GLY A 51 13.00 -17.53 13.57
CA GLY A 51 12.89 -16.35 14.44
C GLY A 51 12.36 -15.14 13.68
N SER A 52 11.72 -14.23 14.38
CA SER A 52 11.21 -12.96 13.82
C SER A 52 12.31 -12.03 13.28
N GLU A 53 13.56 -12.30 13.64
CA GLU A 53 14.73 -11.51 13.25
C GLU A 53 15.69 -12.27 12.33
N ALA A 54 15.30 -13.46 11.85
CA ALA A 54 16.14 -14.26 10.98
C ALA A 54 16.23 -13.59 9.59
N ARG A 55 17.41 -13.03 9.29
CA ARG A 55 17.70 -12.34 8.03
C ARG A 55 19.03 -12.78 7.49
N ASP A 56 19.06 -13.07 6.21
CA ASP A 56 20.31 -13.38 5.52
C ASP A 56 21.15 -12.11 5.33
N VAL A 57 22.45 -12.25 5.37
CA VAL A 57 23.39 -11.17 5.08
C VAL A 57 23.87 -11.32 3.66
N VAL A 58 23.75 -10.28 2.87
CA VAL A 58 24.11 -10.28 1.46
C VAL A 58 25.14 -9.19 1.15
N ARG A 59 25.98 -9.44 0.16
CA ARG A 59 26.90 -8.49 -0.41
C ARG A 59 26.45 -8.10 -1.79
N LEU A 60 26.41 -6.81 -2.07
CA LEU A 60 26.01 -6.25 -3.38
C LEU A 60 26.90 -5.06 -3.72
N GLU A 61 26.90 -4.67 -4.98
CA GLU A 61 27.49 -3.42 -5.42
C GLU A 61 26.43 -2.32 -5.42
N PHE A 62 26.68 -1.27 -4.64
CA PHE A 62 25.78 -0.13 -4.56
C PHE A 62 26.55 1.16 -4.80
N GLY A 63 26.14 1.92 -5.83
CA GLY A 63 26.84 3.15 -6.22
C GLY A 63 28.31 2.95 -6.63
N GLY A 64 28.66 1.78 -7.20
CA GLY A 64 30.01 1.44 -7.60
C GLY A 64 30.93 1.05 -6.43
N ARG A 65 30.36 0.78 -5.25
CA ARG A 65 31.10 0.33 -4.06
C ARG A 65 30.48 -0.95 -3.49
N PRO A 66 31.31 -1.86 -2.98
CA PRO A 66 30.80 -3.03 -2.28
C PRO A 66 30.07 -2.60 -1.00
N ALA A 67 28.87 -3.08 -0.81
CA ALA A 67 28.05 -2.84 0.36
C ALA A 67 27.57 -4.17 0.95
N VAL A 68 27.35 -4.19 2.24
CA VAL A 68 26.74 -5.31 2.97
C VAL A 68 25.34 -4.86 3.38
N ALA A 69 24.36 -5.71 3.14
CA ALA A 69 22.97 -5.44 3.47
C ALA A 69 22.31 -6.65 4.14
N GLU A 70 21.23 -6.43 4.86
CA GLU A 70 20.36 -7.49 5.32
C GLU A 70 19.28 -7.76 4.27
N LEU A 71 19.10 -9.02 3.94
CA LEU A 71 17.99 -9.45 3.10
C LEU A 71 16.72 -9.58 3.97
N ASP A 72 15.62 -9.02 3.49
CA ASP A 72 14.31 -9.28 4.07
C ASP A 72 13.81 -10.67 3.65
N GLY A 73 14.45 -11.67 4.22
CA GLY A 73 14.28 -13.09 3.93
C GLY A 73 15.34 -13.93 4.62
N CYS A 74 15.12 -15.23 4.70
CA CYS A 74 15.98 -16.18 5.37
C CYS A 74 16.02 -17.50 4.59
N GLY A 75 17.00 -18.37 4.92
CA GLY A 75 17.10 -19.74 4.41
C GLY A 75 17.87 -19.90 3.11
N HIS A 76 18.55 -18.87 2.63
CA HIS A 76 19.40 -18.97 1.45
C HIS A 76 20.80 -19.48 1.84
N ARG A 77 21.48 -20.07 0.87
CA ARG A 77 22.82 -20.65 1.09
C ARG A 77 23.90 -19.60 0.83
N PRO A 78 24.99 -19.58 1.62
CA PRO A 78 26.15 -18.77 1.32
C PRO A 78 26.68 -19.04 -0.09
N GLY A 79 26.99 -17.98 -0.83
CA GLY A 79 27.40 -18.03 -2.23
C GLY A 79 26.26 -17.99 -3.26
N GLU A 80 25.01 -18.08 -2.84
CA GLU A 80 23.85 -17.96 -3.72
C GLU A 80 23.72 -16.53 -4.22
N VAL A 81 23.46 -16.35 -5.53
CA VAL A 81 23.26 -15.05 -6.16
C VAL A 81 21.76 -14.82 -6.34
N LEU A 82 21.29 -13.73 -5.76
CA LEU A 82 19.86 -13.37 -5.72
C LEU A 82 19.64 -12.03 -6.42
N ALA A 83 18.51 -11.95 -7.14
CA ALA A 83 18.02 -10.68 -7.63
C ALA A 83 17.31 -9.95 -6.46
N VAL A 84 17.80 -8.77 -6.13
CA VAL A 84 17.29 -7.97 -5.00
C VAL A 84 16.89 -6.58 -5.46
N GLU A 85 16.06 -5.94 -4.66
CA GLU A 85 15.65 -4.56 -4.84
C GLU A 85 16.19 -3.70 -3.69
N VAL A 86 16.92 -2.65 -4.04
CA VAL A 86 17.56 -1.71 -3.11
C VAL A 86 16.73 -0.45 -3.01
N PRO A 87 16.34 0.00 -1.80
CA PRO A 87 15.56 1.23 -1.62
C PRO A 87 16.37 2.47 -2.02
N GLN A 88 15.67 3.44 -2.61
CA GLN A 88 16.19 4.75 -2.99
C GLN A 88 15.34 5.86 -2.37
N PRO A 89 15.90 6.82 -1.63
CA PRO A 89 17.31 6.91 -1.24
C PRO A 89 17.72 5.80 -0.26
N ALA A 90 19.02 5.47 -0.25
CA ALA A 90 19.53 4.52 0.75
C ALA A 90 19.34 5.07 2.15
N PRO A 91 18.88 4.26 3.11
CA PRO A 91 18.75 4.69 4.49
C PRO A 91 20.13 5.06 5.08
N ALA A 92 20.14 6.05 5.96
CA ALA A 92 21.38 6.52 6.63
C ALA A 92 21.97 5.50 7.63
N GLY A 93 21.37 4.33 7.76
CA GLY A 93 21.79 3.27 8.69
C GLY A 93 21.95 1.92 8.01
N LYS A 94 21.43 0.89 8.64
CA LYS A 94 21.47 -0.48 8.17
C LYS A 94 20.71 -0.61 6.84
N LEU A 95 21.39 -1.05 5.80
CA LEU A 95 20.78 -1.26 4.50
C LEU A 95 20.00 -2.58 4.53
N THR A 96 18.70 -2.50 4.33
CA THR A 96 17.84 -3.67 4.14
C THR A 96 17.41 -3.73 2.68
N VAL A 97 17.58 -4.88 2.07
CA VAL A 97 17.17 -5.16 0.69
C VAL A 97 16.11 -6.26 0.69
N ARG A 98 15.28 -6.29 -0.33
CA ARG A 98 14.25 -7.33 -0.48
C ARG A 98 14.47 -8.12 -1.76
N LEU A 99 13.95 -9.34 -1.81
CA LEU A 99 13.95 -10.12 -3.04
C LEU A 99 13.16 -9.40 -4.13
N ALA A 100 13.67 -9.44 -5.35
CA ALA A 100 12.98 -8.86 -6.50
C ALA A 100 11.61 -9.53 -6.70
N GLY A 101 10.59 -8.71 -6.92
CA GLY A 101 9.22 -9.18 -7.14
C GLY A 101 8.40 -9.48 -5.88
N THR A 102 8.97 -9.38 -4.67
CA THR A 102 8.22 -9.56 -3.42
C THR A 102 7.57 -8.26 -2.93
N GLY A 103 7.91 -7.14 -3.53
CA GLY A 103 7.39 -5.83 -3.15
C GLY A 103 5.97 -5.58 -3.60
N VAL A 104 5.24 -4.79 -2.81
CA VAL A 104 3.95 -4.26 -3.21
C VAL A 104 4.16 -3.27 -4.36
N SER A 105 3.66 -3.60 -5.55
CA SER A 105 3.76 -2.71 -6.71
C SER A 105 2.90 -1.45 -6.51
N VAL A 106 3.33 -0.32 -7.07
CA VAL A 106 2.53 0.92 -7.11
C VAL A 106 1.15 0.66 -7.74
N GLU A 107 1.09 -0.23 -8.71
CA GLU A 107 -0.13 -0.65 -9.38
C GLU A 107 -1.14 -1.28 -8.42
N SER A 108 -0.70 -2.11 -7.48
CA SER A 108 -1.58 -2.72 -6.47
C SER A 108 -2.17 -1.70 -5.48
N ILE A 109 -1.42 -0.65 -5.15
CA ILE A 109 -1.89 0.43 -4.27
C ILE A 109 -2.96 1.27 -4.99
N THR A 110 -2.70 1.62 -6.24
CA THR A 110 -3.66 2.38 -7.07
C THR A 110 -4.94 1.57 -7.27
N GLN A 111 -4.83 0.29 -7.53
CA GLN A 111 -5.97 -0.60 -7.70
C GLN A 111 -6.80 -0.74 -6.41
N ARG A 112 -6.15 -0.84 -5.25
CA ARG A 112 -6.83 -0.83 -3.94
C ARG A 112 -7.56 0.49 -3.67
N ARG A 113 -6.93 1.63 -3.95
CA ARG A 113 -7.57 2.94 -3.80
C ARG A 113 -8.77 3.08 -4.72
N LEU A 114 -8.65 2.67 -5.98
CA LEU A 114 -9.73 2.68 -6.95
C LEU A 114 -10.90 1.79 -6.49
N ALA A 115 -10.62 0.58 -6.05
CA ALA A 115 -11.63 -0.33 -5.53
C ALA A 115 -12.38 0.26 -4.32
N ALA A 116 -11.67 0.88 -3.38
CA ALA A 116 -12.28 1.53 -2.23
C ALA A 116 -13.21 2.68 -2.63
N VAL A 117 -12.78 3.54 -3.57
CA VAL A 117 -13.61 4.64 -4.08
C VAL A 117 -14.86 4.12 -4.77
N LEU A 118 -14.72 3.11 -5.63
CA LEU A 118 -15.88 2.51 -6.32
C LEU A 118 -16.87 1.88 -5.33
N THR A 119 -16.39 1.25 -4.27
CA THR A 119 -17.25 0.68 -3.23
C THR A 119 -18.05 1.76 -2.50
N VAL A 120 -17.39 2.87 -2.15
CA VAL A 120 -18.07 4.02 -1.49
C VAL A 120 -19.11 4.63 -2.42
N LEU A 121 -18.81 4.82 -3.69
CA LEU A 121 -19.73 5.37 -4.68
C LEU A 121 -20.94 4.44 -4.89
N ALA A 122 -20.71 3.14 -5.00
CA ALA A 122 -21.78 2.15 -5.13
C ALA A 122 -22.70 2.14 -3.89
N GLY A 123 -22.12 2.21 -2.69
CA GLY A 123 -22.86 2.30 -1.45
C GLY A 123 -23.72 3.57 -1.36
N ALA A 124 -23.17 4.71 -1.74
CA ALA A 124 -23.90 5.99 -1.76
C ALA A 124 -25.06 5.96 -2.78
N ALA A 125 -24.83 5.44 -3.98
CA ALA A 125 -25.86 5.29 -4.99
C ALA A 125 -27.00 4.36 -4.53
N GLY A 126 -26.65 3.23 -3.90
CA GLY A 126 -27.60 2.29 -3.32
C GLY A 126 -28.46 2.93 -2.21
N ALA A 127 -27.86 3.72 -1.34
CA ALA A 127 -28.56 4.44 -0.28
C ALA A 127 -29.58 5.45 -0.83
N VAL A 128 -29.19 6.20 -1.86
CA VAL A 128 -30.09 7.16 -2.54
C VAL A 128 -31.25 6.45 -3.21
N LEU A 129 -31.00 5.34 -3.88
CA LEU A 129 -32.03 4.54 -4.54
C LEU A 129 -33.03 3.95 -3.52
N ALA A 130 -32.52 3.33 -2.46
CA ALA A 130 -33.32 2.77 -1.39
C ALA A 130 -34.21 3.82 -0.72
N TRP A 131 -33.66 5.03 -0.55
CA TRP A 131 -34.43 6.14 -0.01
C TRP A 131 -35.56 6.59 -0.97
N ARG A 132 -35.26 6.71 -2.29
CA ARG A 132 -36.28 7.04 -3.30
C ARG A 132 -37.44 6.04 -3.35
N VAL A 133 -37.14 4.75 -3.22
CA VAL A 133 -38.13 3.69 -3.23
C VAL A 133 -38.99 3.70 -1.96
N ARG A 134 -38.40 4.05 -0.81
CA ARG A 134 -39.10 4.12 0.49
C ARG A 134 -39.88 5.41 0.71
N SER A 135 -39.57 6.48 -0.02
CA SER A 135 -40.34 7.73 0.09
C SER A 135 -41.66 7.56 -0.64
N PRO A 136 -42.80 7.38 0.07
CA PRO A 136 -44.08 7.31 -0.58
C PRO A 136 -44.32 8.65 -1.29
N LYS A 137 -44.72 8.57 -2.56
CA LYS A 137 -45.24 9.74 -3.28
C LYS A 137 -46.46 10.22 -2.49
N LEU A 138 -46.28 11.29 -1.71
CA LEU A 138 -47.41 12.08 -1.26
C LEU A 138 -48.01 12.69 -2.52
N GLY A 139 -49.07 12.02 -3.02
CA GLY A 139 -49.96 12.53 -4.04
C GLY A 139 -50.92 13.56 -3.46
#